data_fbc1526fbc104549491fd3bc476fa958
#
_entry.id   fbc1526fbc104549491fd3bc476fa958
#
_cell.length_a   1.000
_cell.length_b   1.000
_cell.length_c   1.000
_cell.angle_alpha   90.00
_cell.angle_beta   90.00
_cell.angle_gamma   90.00
#
_symmetry.space_group_name_H-M   'P 1'
#
loop_
_entity.id
_entity.type
_entity.pdbx_description
1 polymer ?
#
loop_
_entity_poly.entity_id
_entity_poly.type
_entity_poly.pdbx_seq_one_letter_code
_entity_poly.pdbx_strand_id
1 'polypeptide(L)'
;MNRNDFPMLLNDYIYLDNGATTLKPKCVIDKVVDYYQNYSGNAHRGDYDISFKVDEEYEKAREIVRRFINAKDRESIIFTSGSTESLNMIATGFFKKFLEPGDEILITQSEHASNVLPWFRLQNELGVVVKYIPLDDHHYVTVDNFLKVVTPKTKVVSLAAMTNVIGDERPIKEITKLAHERNIFVVVDGAQSVPHQKTDVTLSDIDFLAFSGHKMCGPTGIGVLYGKKELLEEMEPINLGGGMNESFDSPSEIYLKELPTRLEAGTPHIEAAIGLGAAINYLESIGMEKISAYEKELRKYALDKMLQIPHLDILNIESDGGIISFNVQGIFSQDVAYYLNKYKVCVRAGNHCAKILKNEIGVKNSLRMSLYFYNTKEEIDNLCDLLEDIEKIKNIQDKDLVIISTGSQGEPM
;
A
#
# COMPACT_ATOMS: atom_id res chain seq x y z
N MET A 1 -1.26 23.60 -4.33
CA MET A 1 -1.72 22.34 -4.95
C MET A 1 -2.89 22.65 -5.84
N ASN A 2 -2.87 22.19 -7.09
CA ASN A 2 -3.89 22.56 -8.05
C ASN A 2 -4.86 21.39 -8.28
N ARG A 3 -6.09 21.49 -7.77
CA ARG A 3 -7.15 20.46 -7.94
C ARG A 3 -7.53 20.25 -9.41
N ASN A 4 -7.34 21.26 -10.25
CA ASN A 4 -7.61 21.16 -11.69
C ASN A 4 -6.67 20.19 -12.42
N ASP A 5 -5.57 19.79 -11.79
CA ASP A 5 -4.70 18.75 -12.33
C ASP A 5 -5.37 17.36 -12.32
N PHE A 6 -6.45 17.19 -11.55
CA PHE A 6 -7.16 15.92 -11.37
C PHE A 6 -8.51 15.92 -12.11
N PRO A 7 -8.59 15.40 -13.33
CA PRO A 7 -9.83 15.46 -14.14
C PRO A 7 -11.06 14.86 -13.45
N MET A 8 -10.87 13.84 -12.61
CA MET A 8 -11.99 13.21 -11.90
C MET A 8 -12.66 14.13 -10.87
N LEU A 9 -11.92 15.10 -10.30
CA LEU A 9 -12.49 16.08 -9.35
C LEU A 9 -13.41 17.12 -10.03
N LEU A 10 -13.40 17.20 -11.36
CA LEU A 10 -14.31 18.07 -12.11
C LEU A 10 -15.75 17.52 -12.19
N ASN A 11 -15.99 16.29 -11.71
CA ASN A 11 -17.29 15.62 -11.73
C ASN A 11 -18.08 15.79 -10.42
N ASP A 12 -17.77 16.79 -9.59
CA ASP A 12 -18.43 17.12 -8.32
C ASP A 12 -18.43 16.00 -7.27
N TYR A 13 -17.49 15.05 -7.36
CA TYR A 13 -17.29 14.05 -6.31
C TYR A 13 -16.43 14.59 -5.17
N ILE A 14 -16.85 14.33 -3.95
CA ILE A 14 -16.03 14.43 -2.74
C ILE A 14 -15.37 13.07 -2.53
N TYR A 15 -14.10 12.96 -2.96
CA TYR A 15 -13.39 11.69 -2.96
C TYR A 15 -12.51 11.53 -1.72
N LEU A 16 -12.96 10.71 -0.78
CA LEU A 16 -12.34 10.47 0.53
C LEU A 16 -11.97 8.98 0.73
N ASP A 17 -11.73 8.22 -0.36
CA ASP A 17 -11.26 6.82 -0.31
C ASP A 17 -9.85 6.66 -0.90
N ASN A 18 -8.95 7.60 -0.59
CA ASN A 18 -7.57 7.61 -1.08
C ASN A 18 -6.73 6.42 -0.59
N GLY A 19 -7.03 5.90 0.59
CA GLY A 19 -6.39 4.70 1.13
C GLY A 19 -6.71 3.41 0.36
N ALA A 20 -7.74 3.41 -0.52
CA ALA A 20 -8.00 2.33 -1.46
C ALA A 20 -7.24 2.55 -2.78
N THR A 21 -7.38 3.72 -3.38
CA THR A 21 -6.65 4.19 -4.57
C THR A 21 -6.73 5.70 -4.65
N THR A 22 -5.68 6.37 -5.11
CA THR A 22 -5.69 7.82 -5.30
C THR A 22 -6.16 8.19 -6.71
N LEU A 23 -6.57 9.44 -6.90
CA LEU A 23 -6.86 9.99 -8.23
C LEU A 23 -5.57 10.20 -9.02
N LYS A 24 -5.69 10.24 -10.36
CA LYS A 24 -4.53 10.39 -11.25
C LYS A 24 -4.52 11.81 -11.81
N PRO A 25 -3.40 12.55 -11.65
CA PRO A 25 -3.27 13.86 -12.27
C PRO A 25 -3.12 13.72 -13.79
N LYS A 26 -3.53 14.77 -14.51
CA LYS A 26 -3.51 14.79 -15.98
C LYS A 26 -2.14 14.43 -16.56
N CYS A 27 -1.05 14.89 -15.95
CA CYS A 27 0.30 14.58 -16.45
C CYS A 27 0.64 13.09 -16.44
N VAL A 28 0.08 12.31 -15.49
CA VAL A 28 0.23 10.85 -15.45
C VAL A 28 -0.60 10.20 -16.54
N ILE A 29 -1.85 10.64 -16.72
CA ILE A 29 -2.74 10.16 -17.77
C ILE A 29 -2.11 10.42 -19.14
N ASP A 30 -1.66 11.66 -19.37
CA ASP A 30 -1.05 12.07 -20.65
C ASP A 30 0.22 11.25 -20.95
N LYS A 31 1.03 10.92 -19.93
CA LYS A 31 2.25 10.15 -20.12
C LYS A 31 1.96 8.70 -20.53
N VAL A 32 0.92 8.08 -19.97
CA VAL A 32 0.45 6.75 -20.38
C VAL A 32 -0.11 6.78 -21.81
N VAL A 33 -0.88 7.81 -22.14
CA VAL A 33 -1.43 8.02 -23.48
C VAL A 33 -0.31 8.26 -24.50
N ASP A 34 0.71 9.05 -24.17
CA ASP A 34 1.87 9.33 -25.02
C ASP A 34 2.62 8.03 -25.39
N TYR A 35 2.82 7.12 -24.43
CA TYR A 35 3.40 5.80 -24.72
C TYR A 35 2.58 5.07 -25.79
N TYR A 36 1.28 4.91 -25.60
CA TYR A 36 0.44 4.18 -26.53
C TYR A 36 0.31 4.83 -27.91
N GLN A 37 0.32 6.14 -27.99
CA GLN A 37 0.15 6.86 -29.24
C GLN A 37 1.44 6.98 -30.05
N ASN A 38 2.61 7.11 -29.39
CA ASN A 38 3.82 7.58 -30.05
C ASN A 38 4.99 6.59 -30.05
N TYR A 39 5.05 5.64 -29.09
CA TYR A 39 6.17 4.68 -29.00
C TYR A 39 5.80 3.36 -28.31
N SER A 40 4.62 2.82 -28.63
CA SER A 40 4.11 1.55 -28.06
C SER A 40 4.92 0.35 -28.60
N GLY A 41 6.15 0.20 -28.14
CA GLY A 41 7.04 -0.94 -28.40
C GLY A 41 7.20 -1.82 -27.17
N ASN A 42 7.85 -2.99 -27.35
CA ASN A 42 8.20 -3.86 -26.24
C ASN A 42 9.59 -3.48 -25.68
N ALA A 43 9.76 -3.48 -24.36
CA ALA A 43 11.02 -3.21 -23.73
C ALA A 43 12.01 -4.39 -23.93
N HIS A 44 13.29 -4.07 -24.11
CA HIS A 44 14.43 -5.02 -24.19
C HIS A 44 14.33 -6.10 -25.28
N ARG A 45 13.56 -5.87 -26.36
CA ARG A 45 13.28 -6.89 -27.38
C ARG A 45 13.34 -6.43 -28.84
N GLY A 46 13.79 -5.22 -29.14
CA GLY A 46 13.83 -4.73 -30.51
C GLY A 46 15.07 -3.90 -30.80
N ASP A 47 15.59 -4.06 -32.03
CA ASP A 47 16.78 -3.35 -32.55
C ASP A 47 16.31 -2.18 -33.45
N TYR A 48 15.36 -1.36 -32.98
CA TYR A 48 14.81 -0.24 -33.74
C TYR A 48 14.49 0.96 -32.78
N ASP A 49 14.49 2.16 -33.33
CA ASP A 49 14.41 3.42 -32.56
C ASP A 49 13.29 3.47 -31.51
N ILE A 50 12.10 2.95 -31.87
CA ILE A 50 10.97 2.93 -30.92
C ILE A 50 11.27 2.05 -29.70
N SER A 51 11.90 0.88 -29.91
CA SER A 51 12.27 -0.01 -28.81
C SER A 51 13.33 0.62 -27.90
N PHE A 52 14.36 1.26 -28.47
CA PHE A 52 15.36 1.98 -27.67
C PHE A 52 14.74 3.09 -26.83
N LYS A 53 13.77 3.83 -27.40
CA LYS A 53 13.02 4.86 -26.64
C LYS A 53 12.21 4.25 -25.49
N VAL A 54 11.59 3.10 -25.70
CA VAL A 54 10.85 2.37 -24.66
C VAL A 54 11.79 1.96 -23.53
N ASP A 55 12.95 1.39 -23.86
CA ASP A 55 13.96 0.97 -22.90
C ASP A 55 14.46 2.15 -22.07
N GLU A 56 14.75 3.28 -22.73
CA GLU A 56 15.18 4.50 -22.05
C GLU A 56 14.11 5.02 -21.06
N GLU A 57 12.86 5.13 -21.49
CA GLU A 57 11.76 5.64 -20.63
C GLU A 57 11.43 4.65 -19.48
N TYR A 58 11.51 3.34 -19.72
CA TYR A 58 11.29 2.31 -18.70
C TYR A 58 12.38 2.34 -17.63
N GLU A 59 13.65 2.36 -18.04
CA GLU A 59 14.78 2.42 -17.12
C GLU A 59 14.89 3.79 -16.41
N LYS A 60 14.47 4.88 -17.06
CA LYS A 60 14.34 6.18 -16.42
C LYS A 60 13.27 6.18 -15.32
N ALA A 61 12.15 5.47 -15.53
CA ALA A 61 11.15 5.30 -14.48
C ALA A 61 11.74 4.56 -13.26
N ARG A 62 12.56 3.53 -13.48
CA ARG A 62 13.27 2.80 -12.43
C ARG A 62 14.22 3.72 -11.65
N GLU A 63 14.99 4.55 -12.35
CA GLU A 63 15.89 5.52 -11.73
C GLU A 63 15.14 6.59 -10.92
N ILE A 64 13.97 7.03 -11.40
CA ILE A 64 13.10 7.94 -10.65
C ILE A 64 12.63 7.29 -9.34
N VAL A 65 12.20 6.03 -9.38
CA VAL A 65 11.82 5.28 -8.18
C VAL A 65 13.01 5.15 -7.22
N ARG A 66 14.19 4.74 -7.71
CA ARG A 66 15.41 4.60 -6.92
C ARG A 66 15.71 5.88 -6.14
N ARG A 67 15.72 7.02 -6.84
CA ARG A 67 15.99 8.33 -6.24
C ARG A 67 14.91 8.71 -5.20
N PHE A 68 13.65 8.46 -5.52
CA PHE A 68 12.52 8.82 -4.67
C PHE A 68 12.55 8.16 -3.29
N ILE A 69 12.95 6.89 -3.22
CA ILE A 69 13.10 6.17 -1.95
C ILE A 69 14.52 6.19 -1.39
N ASN A 70 15.43 6.95 -2.00
CA ASN A 70 16.86 7.02 -1.66
C ASN A 70 17.55 5.64 -1.61
N ALA A 71 17.22 4.76 -2.56
CA ALA A 71 17.92 3.49 -2.73
C ALA A 71 19.30 3.72 -3.34
N LYS A 72 20.28 2.87 -2.98
CA LYS A 72 21.66 2.99 -3.41
C LYS A 72 21.82 2.58 -4.89
N ASP A 73 21.31 1.42 -5.24
CA ASP A 73 21.51 0.80 -6.55
C ASP A 73 20.19 0.75 -7.31
N ARG A 74 20.24 0.94 -8.65
CA ARG A 74 19.07 0.81 -9.53
C ARG A 74 18.58 -0.62 -9.61
N GLU A 75 19.48 -1.58 -9.52
CA GLU A 75 19.24 -3.02 -9.51
C GLU A 75 18.45 -3.47 -8.26
N SER A 76 18.38 -2.63 -7.24
CA SER A 76 17.55 -2.85 -6.04
C SER A 76 16.06 -2.57 -6.25
N ILE A 77 15.66 -2.09 -7.42
CA ILE A 77 14.28 -1.74 -7.77
C ILE A 77 13.72 -2.78 -8.75
N ILE A 78 12.72 -3.53 -8.33
CA ILE A 78 12.00 -4.51 -9.15
C ILE A 78 10.58 -4.01 -9.37
N PHE A 79 10.15 -3.91 -10.62
CA PHE A 79 8.76 -3.62 -10.94
C PHE A 79 7.89 -4.87 -10.80
N THR A 80 6.74 -4.70 -10.16
CA THR A 80 5.74 -5.73 -9.89
C THR A 80 4.36 -5.21 -10.25
N SER A 81 3.33 -6.02 -10.14
CA SER A 81 1.94 -5.57 -10.34
C SER A 81 1.36 -4.77 -9.14
N GLY A 82 2.05 -4.76 -8.01
CA GLY A 82 1.64 -4.07 -6.78
C GLY A 82 2.31 -4.63 -5.53
N SER A 83 2.12 -3.96 -4.38
CA SER A 83 2.69 -4.40 -3.09
C SER A 83 2.32 -5.84 -2.72
N THR A 84 1.15 -6.32 -3.14
CA THR A 84 0.75 -7.72 -2.89
C THR A 84 1.69 -8.70 -3.58
N GLU A 85 2.03 -8.49 -4.86
CA GLU A 85 3.00 -9.34 -5.56
C GLU A 85 4.38 -9.19 -4.93
N SER A 86 4.82 -7.97 -4.63
CA SER A 86 6.11 -7.71 -3.99
C SER A 86 6.27 -8.48 -2.67
N LEU A 87 5.25 -8.46 -1.79
CA LEU A 87 5.26 -9.19 -0.51
C LEU A 87 5.24 -10.71 -0.71
N ASN A 88 4.54 -11.21 -1.73
CA ASN A 88 4.60 -12.64 -2.08
C ASN A 88 5.99 -13.03 -2.63
N MET A 89 6.62 -12.19 -3.47
CA MET A 89 7.99 -12.43 -3.94
C MET A 89 8.97 -12.50 -2.76
N ILE A 90 8.88 -11.57 -1.81
CA ILE A 90 9.71 -11.59 -0.60
C ILE A 90 9.50 -12.89 0.19
N ALA A 91 8.26 -13.23 0.50
CA ALA A 91 7.97 -14.42 1.30
C ALA A 91 8.36 -15.72 0.59
N THR A 92 7.98 -15.90 -0.67
CA THR A 92 8.14 -17.16 -1.38
C THR A 92 9.41 -17.26 -2.22
N GLY A 93 9.91 -16.15 -2.75
CA GLY A 93 11.15 -16.12 -3.54
C GLY A 93 12.40 -16.01 -2.66
N PHE A 94 12.33 -15.34 -1.51
CA PHE A 94 13.47 -15.20 -0.62
C PHE A 94 13.34 -16.08 0.64
N PHE A 95 12.36 -15.82 1.51
CA PHE A 95 12.31 -16.45 2.83
C PHE A 95 11.99 -17.94 2.80
N LYS A 96 11.24 -18.43 1.82
CA LYS A 96 10.95 -19.86 1.68
C LYS A 96 12.22 -20.74 1.62
N LYS A 97 13.31 -20.17 1.08
CA LYS A 97 14.61 -20.86 0.93
C LYS A 97 15.40 -20.90 2.25
N PHE A 98 15.22 -19.91 3.13
CA PHE A 98 16.08 -19.72 4.31
C PHE A 98 15.43 -20.12 5.63
N LEU A 99 14.09 -20.15 5.68
CA LEU A 99 13.38 -20.45 6.92
C LEU A 99 13.25 -21.95 7.16
N GLU A 100 13.43 -22.35 8.41
CA GLU A 100 13.32 -23.73 8.90
C GLU A 100 12.10 -23.91 9.81
N PRO A 101 11.60 -25.16 10.02
CA PRO A 101 10.52 -25.42 10.95
C PRO A 101 10.83 -24.91 12.36
N GLY A 102 9.92 -24.11 12.91
CA GLY A 102 10.06 -23.51 14.25
C GLY A 102 10.73 -22.14 14.26
N ASP A 103 11.26 -21.63 13.13
CA ASP A 103 11.65 -20.23 12.99
C ASP A 103 10.43 -19.32 13.15
N GLU A 104 10.63 -18.13 13.71
CA GLU A 104 9.57 -17.20 14.03
C GLU A 104 9.55 -16.00 13.08
N ILE A 105 8.34 -15.66 12.63
CA ILE A 105 8.03 -14.47 11.84
C ILE A 105 7.14 -13.57 12.69
N LEU A 106 7.57 -12.33 12.92
CA LEU A 106 6.79 -11.35 13.66
C LEU A 106 6.01 -10.44 12.69
N ILE A 107 4.71 -10.35 12.91
CA ILE A 107 3.81 -9.39 12.26
C ILE A 107 2.94 -8.73 13.33
N THR A 108 1.93 -7.92 12.93
CA THR A 108 0.91 -7.41 13.87
C THR A 108 -0.49 -7.84 13.45
N GLN A 109 -1.46 -7.71 14.37
CA GLN A 109 -2.87 -7.91 14.05
C GLN A 109 -3.42 -6.81 13.14
N SER A 110 -2.76 -5.64 13.07
CA SER A 110 -3.20 -4.50 12.25
C SER A 110 -2.63 -4.49 10.83
N GLU A 111 -1.94 -5.57 10.40
CA GLU A 111 -1.45 -5.68 9.03
C GLU A 111 -2.58 -5.85 8.02
N HIS A 112 -2.36 -5.31 6.81
CA HIS A 112 -3.18 -5.63 5.64
C HIS A 112 -3.01 -7.11 5.25
N ALA A 113 -4.06 -7.73 4.71
CA ALA A 113 -4.04 -9.13 4.28
C ALA A 113 -2.84 -9.49 3.38
N SER A 114 -2.36 -8.56 2.57
CA SER A 114 -1.18 -8.76 1.70
C SER A 114 0.11 -8.96 2.48
N ASN A 115 0.19 -8.42 3.71
CA ASN A 115 1.34 -8.59 4.62
C ASN A 115 1.07 -9.64 5.72
N VAL A 116 0.01 -10.43 5.59
CA VAL A 116 -0.33 -11.55 6.50
C VAL A 116 -0.32 -12.88 5.77
N LEU A 117 -1.09 -12.98 4.68
CA LEU A 117 -1.37 -14.25 4.01
C LEU A 117 -0.12 -14.94 3.44
N PRO A 118 0.88 -14.25 2.88
CA PRO A 118 2.12 -14.89 2.46
C PRO A 118 2.86 -15.59 3.62
N TRP A 119 2.86 -15.00 4.82
CA TRP A 119 3.48 -15.56 6.02
C TRP A 119 2.69 -16.76 6.56
N PHE A 120 1.36 -16.71 6.55
CA PHE A 120 0.51 -17.87 6.90
C PHE A 120 0.72 -19.03 5.92
N ARG A 121 0.94 -18.72 4.64
CA ARG A 121 1.30 -19.74 3.66
C ARG A 121 2.61 -20.44 4.04
N LEU A 122 3.65 -19.67 4.39
CA LEU A 122 4.94 -20.25 4.83
C LEU A 122 4.80 -21.05 6.13
N GLN A 123 3.95 -20.61 7.08
CA GLN A 123 3.64 -21.39 8.27
C GLN A 123 3.07 -22.76 7.91
N ASN A 124 2.13 -22.82 6.99
CA ASN A 124 1.50 -24.07 6.56
C ASN A 124 2.45 -24.98 5.75
N GLU A 125 3.33 -24.38 4.92
CA GLU A 125 4.22 -25.12 4.03
C GLU A 125 5.52 -25.59 4.74
N LEU A 126 6.06 -24.78 5.66
CA LEU A 126 7.39 -24.99 6.25
C LEU A 126 7.35 -25.31 7.75
N GLY A 127 6.22 -25.08 8.43
CA GLY A 127 6.15 -25.25 9.91
C GLY A 127 6.84 -24.12 10.68
N VAL A 128 7.06 -22.95 10.06
CA VAL A 128 7.47 -21.73 10.77
C VAL A 128 6.33 -21.22 11.64
N VAL A 129 6.62 -20.33 12.58
CA VAL A 129 5.65 -19.84 13.55
C VAL A 129 5.41 -18.34 13.34
N VAL A 130 4.22 -17.97 12.89
CA VAL A 130 3.82 -16.56 12.83
C VAL A 130 3.34 -16.11 14.20
N LYS A 131 3.96 -15.07 14.73
CA LYS A 131 3.64 -14.43 16.02
C LYS A 131 3.24 -12.99 15.83
N TYR A 132 2.43 -12.49 16.76
CA TYR A 132 2.00 -11.10 16.75
C TYR A 132 2.81 -10.28 17.76
N ILE A 133 3.30 -9.11 17.30
CA ILE A 133 3.76 -8.05 18.19
C ILE A 133 2.50 -7.45 18.81
N PRO A 134 2.39 -7.42 20.16
CA PRO A 134 1.22 -6.81 20.81
C PRO A 134 1.08 -5.34 20.43
N LEU A 135 -0.17 -4.91 20.26
CA LEU A 135 -0.50 -3.51 20.13
C LEU A 135 -0.67 -2.90 21.53
N ASP A 136 -0.42 -1.60 21.67
CA ASP A 136 -0.75 -0.87 22.90
C ASP A 136 -2.26 -0.55 22.99
N ASP A 137 -2.67 0.19 24.04
CA ASP A 137 -4.06 0.53 24.28
C ASP A 137 -4.66 1.44 23.18
N HIS A 138 -3.83 2.08 22.37
CA HIS A 138 -4.21 2.86 21.19
C HIS A 138 -4.15 2.08 19.89
N HIS A 139 -3.86 0.78 19.96
CA HIS A 139 -3.64 -0.14 18.84
C HIS A 139 -2.37 0.16 18.01
N TYR A 140 -1.34 0.74 18.62
CA TYR A 140 -0.07 1.08 17.98
C TYR A 140 1.02 0.05 18.28
N VAL A 141 2.00 0.01 17.40
CA VAL A 141 3.24 -0.75 17.60
C VAL A 141 4.28 0.13 18.28
N THR A 142 4.81 -0.36 19.39
CA THR A 142 5.92 0.27 20.10
C THR A 142 7.19 -0.59 20.02
N VAL A 143 8.35 0.05 20.19
CA VAL A 143 9.64 -0.67 20.31
C VAL A 143 9.62 -1.65 21.49
N ASP A 144 9.04 -1.25 22.61
CA ASP A 144 8.94 -2.11 23.79
C ASP A 144 8.10 -3.36 23.53
N ASN A 145 6.98 -3.22 22.80
CA ASN A 145 6.15 -4.36 22.45
C ASN A 145 6.83 -5.31 21.46
N PHE A 146 7.62 -4.77 20.52
CA PHE A 146 8.48 -5.58 19.66
C PHE A 146 9.48 -6.40 20.50
N LEU A 147 10.21 -5.74 21.42
CA LEU A 147 11.23 -6.40 22.24
C LEU A 147 10.67 -7.49 23.19
N LYS A 148 9.40 -7.35 23.64
CA LYS A 148 8.74 -8.37 24.48
C LYS A 148 8.55 -9.73 23.80
N VAL A 149 8.47 -9.78 22.47
CA VAL A 149 8.13 -11.00 21.71
C VAL A 149 9.28 -11.58 20.91
N VAL A 150 10.37 -10.83 20.76
CA VAL A 150 11.60 -11.30 20.10
C VAL A 150 12.22 -12.44 20.87
N THR A 151 12.59 -13.51 20.17
CA THR A 151 13.32 -14.68 20.73
C THR A 151 14.52 -15.02 19.83
N PRO A 152 15.42 -15.91 20.25
CA PRO A 152 16.51 -16.39 19.39
C PRO A 152 16.04 -17.11 18.11
N LYS A 153 14.76 -17.50 18.04
CA LYS A 153 14.14 -18.13 16.86
C LYS A 153 13.56 -17.11 15.88
N THR A 154 13.44 -15.85 16.27
CA THR A 154 12.90 -14.80 15.40
C THR A 154 13.87 -14.55 14.25
N LYS A 155 13.40 -14.69 13.02
CA LYS A 155 14.17 -14.48 11.78
C LYS A 155 13.70 -13.29 10.97
N VAL A 156 12.41 -12.98 11.05
CA VAL A 156 11.78 -11.95 10.23
C VAL A 156 10.84 -11.12 11.08
N VAL A 157 10.86 -9.81 10.88
CA VAL A 157 9.78 -8.89 11.26
C VAL A 157 9.22 -8.23 10.01
N SER A 158 7.90 -8.34 9.80
CA SER A 158 7.22 -7.75 8.65
C SER A 158 6.12 -6.82 9.11
N LEU A 159 6.28 -5.52 8.82
CA LEU A 159 5.42 -4.46 9.33
C LEU A 159 5.01 -3.49 8.23
N ALA A 160 3.75 -3.06 8.24
CA ALA A 160 3.39 -1.84 7.54
C ALA A 160 4.06 -0.63 8.21
N ALA A 161 4.65 0.29 7.46
CA ALA A 161 5.18 1.53 8.04
C ALA A 161 4.07 2.48 8.49
N MET A 162 2.90 2.40 7.83
CA MET A 162 1.64 3.02 8.22
C MET A 162 0.50 2.06 7.92
N THR A 163 -0.45 1.88 8.85
CA THR A 163 -1.57 0.96 8.65
C THR A 163 -2.72 1.60 7.87
N ASN A 164 -3.50 0.76 7.21
CA ASN A 164 -4.60 1.22 6.35
C ASN A 164 -5.94 1.41 7.08
N VAL A 165 -6.02 1.12 8.39
CA VAL A 165 -7.22 1.27 9.22
C VAL A 165 -6.99 2.25 10.35
N ILE A 166 -5.93 2.05 11.14
CA ILE A 166 -5.58 2.94 12.25
C ILE A 166 -4.82 4.16 11.74
N GLY A 167 -3.96 4.00 10.72
CA GLY A 167 -3.16 5.09 10.18
C GLY A 167 -1.98 5.47 11.08
N ASP A 168 -1.59 4.58 11.99
CA ASP A 168 -0.44 4.75 12.88
C ASP A 168 0.87 4.74 12.10
N GLU A 169 1.72 5.73 12.36
CA GLU A 169 3.11 5.75 11.88
C GLU A 169 3.96 4.91 12.83
N ARG A 170 4.70 3.94 12.30
CA ARG A 170 5.47 2.99 13.12
C ARG A 170 6.93 3.36 13.20
N PRO A 171 7.61 3.04 14.33
CA PRO A 171 9.02 3.32 14.56
C PRO A 171 9.93 2.34 13.78
N ILE A 172 9.80 2.32 12.45
CA ILE A 172 10.47 1.35 11.57
C ILE A 172 11.99 1.42 11.73
N LYS A 173 12.57 2.62 11.78
CA LYS A 173 14.02 2.81 11.89
C LYS A 173 14.57 2.22 13.19
N GLU A 174 13.89 2.46 14.30
CA GLU A 174 14.29 1.97 15.62
C GLU A 174 14.15 0.44 15.70
N ILE A 175 13.04 -0.10 15.18
CA ILE A 175 12.80 -1.55 15.10
C ILE A 175 13.84 -2.19 14.19
N THR A 176 14.14 -1.62 13.04
CA THR A 176 15.16 -2.15 12.11
C THR A 176 16.52 -2.25 12.78
N LYS A 177 16.96 -1.20 13.45
CA LYS A 177 18.23 -1.23 14.19
C LYS A 177 18.28 -2.37 15.20
N LEU A 178 17.25 -2.52 16.03
CA LEU A 178 17.18 -3.54 17.06
C LEU A 178 17.03 -4.96 16.49
N ALA A 179 16.37 -5.10 15.35
CA ALA A 179 16.24 -6.35 14.61
C ALA A 179 17.60 -6.80 14.05
N HIS A 180 18.32 -5.90 13.40
CA HIS A 180 19.65 -6.20 12.84
C HIS A 180 20.69 -6.55 13.92
N GLU A 181 20.65 -5.92 15.09
CA GLU A 181 21.49 -6.30 16.23
C GLU A 181 21.27 -7.77 16.68
N ARG A 182 20.19 -8.39 16.21
CA ARG A 182 19.77 -9.77 16.50
C ARG A 182 19.73 -10.68 15.28
N ASN A 183 20.27 -10.23 14.15
CA ASN A 183 20.25 -10.93 12.86
C ASN A 183 18.81 -11.26 12.40
N ILE A 184 17.87 -10.34 12.59
CA ILE A 184 16.47 -10.44 12.15
C ILE A 184 16.29 -9.56 10.93
N PHE A 185 15.74 -10.11 9.84
CA PHE A 185 15.40 -9.37 8.63
C PHE A 185 14.16 -8.50 8.83
N VAL A 186 14.15 -7.34 8.15
CA VAL A 186 13.06 -6.37 8.22
C VAL A 186 12.39 -6.18 6.87
N VAL A 187 11.11 -6.52 6.80
CA VAL A 187 10.24 -6.33 5.63
C VAL A 187 9.25 -5.22 5.94
N VAL A 188 9.15 -4.23 5.06
CA VAL A 188 8.25 -3.08 5.24
C VAL A 188 7.18 -3.07 4.16
N ASP A 189 5.91 -3.10 4.56
CA ASP A 189 4.79 -2.73 3.70
C ASP A 189 4.65 -1.21 3.71
N GLY A 190 5.09 -0.58 2.62
CA GLY A 190 5.05 0.86 2.40
C GLY A 190 3.81 1.35 1.66
N ALA A 191 2.81 0.49 1.46
CA ALA A 191 1.65 0.80 0.62
C ALA A 191 0.86 2.04 1.08
N GLN A 192 0.85 2.34 2.38
CA GLN A 192 0.19 3.54 2.93
C GLN A 192 1.18 4.64 3.35
N SER A 193 2.47 4.35 3.53
CA SER A 193 3.44 5.35 3.96
C SER A 193 4.12 6.06 2.79
N VAL A 194 4.57 5.31 1.77
CA VAL A 194 5.30 5.85 0.61
C VAL A 194 4.52 6.95 -0.14
N PRO A 195 3.17 6.85 -0.30
CA PRO A 195 2.39 7.93 -0.92
C PRO A 195 2.35 9.23 -0.14
N HIS A 196 2.51 9.18 1.19
CA HIS A 196 2.18 10.27 2.11
C HIS A 196 3.41 10.89 2.79
N GLN A 197 4.53 10.16 2.81
CA GLN A 197 5.71 10.54 3.56
C GLN A 197 6.98 10.34 2.75
N LYS A 198 8.01 11.14 3.08
CA LYS A 198 9.35 10.91 2.55
C LYS A 198 9.86 9.55 3.03
N THR A 199 10.26 8.73 2.09
CA THR A 199 10.82 7.40 2.34
C THR A 199 12.32 7.41 2.07
N ASP A 200 13.12 6.89 3.01
CA ASP A 200 14.56 6.77 2.88
C ASP A 200 14.98 5.38 3.35
N VAL A 201 15.13 4.46 2.38
CA VAL A 201 15.46 3.06 2.66
C VAL A 201 16.90 2.90 3.16
N THR A 202 17.80 3.81 2.77
CA THR A 202 19.20 3.80 3.21
C THR A 202 19.30 4.25 4.66
N LEU A 203 18.60 5.33 5.03
CA LEU A 203 18.61 5.82 6.41
C LEU A 203 17.91 4.88 7.39
N SER A 204 16.84 4.23 6.94
CA SER A 204 16.08 3.26 7.74
C SER A 204 16.72 1.89 7.78
N ASP A 205 17.68 1.62 6.88
CA ASP A 205 18.43 0.37 6.72
C ASP A 205 17.55 -0.89 6.59
N ILE A 206 16.33 -0.72 6.07
CA ILE A 206 15.38 -1.84 5.87
C ILE A 206 15.89 -2.79 4.79
N ASP A 207 15.54 -4.06 4.91
CA ASP A 207 15.99 -5.09 3.97
C ASP A 207 15.12 -5.16 2.72
N PHE A 208 13.80 -5.05 2.90
CA PHE A 208 12.82 -5.04 1.82
C PHE A 208 11.73 -4.00 2.04
N LEU A 209 11.26 -3.38 0.95
CA LEU A 209 10.11 -2.47 0.92
C LEU A 209 9.18 -2.85 -0.22
N ALA A 210 7.86 -2.86 0.03
CA ALA A 210 6.84 -3.09 -0.98
C ALA A 210 5.86 -1.91 -1.03
N PHE A 211 5.54 -1.38 -2.22
CA PHE A 211 4.49 -0.37 -2.37
C PHE A 211 3.82 -0.42 -3.75
N SER A 212 2.69 0.28 -3.90
CA SER A 212 1.84 0.24 -5.10
C SER A 212 1.68 1.62 -5.72
N GLY A 213 1.81 1.71 -7.04
CA GLY A 213 1.68 2.96 -7.80
C GLY A 213 0.29 3.59 -7.67
N HIS A 214 -0.77 2.78 -7.66
CA HIS A 214 -2.15 3.30 -7.65
C HIS A 214 -2.53 4.06 -6.38
N LYS A 215 -1.75 3.99 -5.31
CA LYS A 215 -1.96 4.74 -4.06
C LYS A 215 -1.16 6.04 -3.99
N MET A 216 -0.31 6.30 -4.98
CA MET A 216 0.54 7.49 -5.06
C MET A 216 0.39 8.23 -6.39
N CYS A 217 -0.85 8.45 -6.82
CA CYS A 217 -1.21 9.09 -8.08
C CYS A 217 -0.78 8.35 -9.36
N GLY A 218 -0.15 7.19 -9.24
CA GLY A 218 0.31 6.37 -10.35
C GLY A 218 -0.77 5.44 -10.90
N PRO A 219 -0.50 4.75 -12.02
CA PRO A 219 -1.42 3.77 -12.60
C PRO A 219 -1.71 2.58 -11.68
N THR A 220 -2.78 1.85 -11.97
CA THR A 220 -3.03 0.50 -11.45
C THR A 220 -2.11 -0.50 -12.15
N GLY A 221 -1.93 -1.69 -11.55
CA GLY A 221 -1.15 -2.75 -12.18
C GLY A 221 0.36 -2.54 -12.13
N ILE A 222 0.84 -1.57 -11.36
CA ILE A 222 2.26 -1.32 -11.11
C ILE A 222 2.54 -1.17 -9.62
N GLY A 223 3.61 -1.80 -9.16
CA GLY A 223 4.17 -1.65 -7.84
C GLY A 223 5.68 -1.81 -7.87
N VAL A 224 6.27 -1.73 -6.72
CA VAL A 224 7.71 -1.80 -6.53
C VAL A 224 8.03 -2.75 -5.39
N LEU A 225 8.97 -3.64 -5.64
CA LEU A 225 9.76 -4.32 -4.65
C LEU A 225 11.14 -3.66 -4.63
N TYR A 226 11.51 -3.06 -3.50
CA TYR A 226 12.88 -2.74 -3.17
C TYR A 226 13.44 -3.84 -2.27
N GLY A 227 14.68 -4.22 -2.52
CA GLY A 227 15.47 -5.07 -1.63
C GLY A 227 16.94 -4.64 -1.65
N LYS A 228 17.68 -4.88 -0.57
CA LYS A 228 19.13 -4.77 -0.62
C LYS A 228 19.65 -5.67 -1.73
N LYS A 229 20.59 -5.18 -2.55
CA LYS A 229 21.03 -5.87 -3.77
C LYS A 229 21.49 -7.30 -3.50
N GLU A 230 22.27 -7.49 -2.47
CA GLU A 230 22.78 -8.79 -2.03
C GLU A 230 21.66 -9.79 -1.65
N LEU A 231 20.53 -9.28 -1.14
CA LEU A 231 19.38 -10.13 -0.83
C LEU A 231 18.56 -10.47 -2.08
N LEU A 232 18.44 -9.53 -3.02
CA LEU A 232 17.78 -9.79 -4.30
C LEU A 232 18.58 -10.76 -5.20
N GLU A 233 19.92 -10.76 -5.10
CA GLU A 233 20.77 -11.73 -5.79
C GLU A 233 20.50 -13.16 -5.32
N GLU A 234 20.13 -13.35 -4.05
CA GLU A 234 19.73 -14.63 -3.47
C GLU A 234 18.26 -15.01 -3.71
N MET A 235 17.45 -14.04 -4.15
CA MET A 235 16.01 -14.27 -4.38
C MET A 235 15.76 -15.14 -5.61
N GLU A 236 14.91 -16.15 -5.44
CA GLU A 236 14.41 -16.97 -6.56
C GLU A 236 13.19 -16.29 -7.22
N PRO A 237 13.14 -16.23 -8.55
CA PRO A 237 11.96 -15.69 -9.21
C PRO A 237 10.74 -16.57 -8.96
N ILE A 238 9.59 -15.93 -8.64
CA ILE A 238 8.32 -16.66 -8.47
C ILE A 238 7.66 -17.01 -9.80
N ASN A 239 7.99 -16.26 -10.84
CA ASN A 239 7.54 -16.48 -12.21
C ASN A 239 8.76 -16.75 -13.10
N LEU A 240 8.65 -17.75 -13.97
CA LEU A 240 9.65 -18.05 -14.99
C LEU A 240 9.05 -17.81 -16.37
N GLY A 241 9.79 -17.13 -17.25
CA GLY A 241 9.29 -16.82 -18.59
C GLY A 241 10.29 -16.10 -19.48
N GLY A 242 9.80 -15.58 -20.58
CA GLY A 242 10.64 -14.86 -21.54
C GLY A 242 11.16 -13.54 -20.97
N GLY A 243 12.33 -13.11 -21.45
CA GLY A 243 12.96 -11.84 -21.11
C GLY A 243 13.95 -11.90 -19.95
N MET A 244 13.73 -12.77 -18.99
CA MET A 244 14.49 -12.89 -17.74
C MET A 244 15.68 -13.88 -17.80
N ASN A 245 15.77 -14.68 -18.86
CA ASN A 245 16.80 -15.71 -19.05
C ASN A 245 17.86 -15.30 -20.07
N GLU A 246 19.09 -15.74 -19.83
CA GLU A 246 20.18 -15.72 -20.83
C GLU A 246 20.01 -16.89 -21.81
N SER A 247 19.91 -18.13 -21.29
CA SER A 247 19.67 -19.34 -22.05
C SER A 247 18.93 -20.39 -21.23
N PHE A 248 18.31 -21.34 -21.95
CA PHE A 248 17.68 -22.52 -21.37
C PHE A 248 17.64 -23.65 -22.41
N ASP A 249 18.49 -24.63 -22.27
CA ASP A 249 18.59 -25.75 -23.22
C ASP A 249 18.03 -27.05 -22.65
N SER A 250 18.02 -27.17 -21.33
CA SER A 250 17.44 -28.31 -20.60
C SER A 250 16.95 -27.89 -19.19
N PRO A 251 16.19 -28.73 -18.47
CA PRO A 251 15.78 -28.44 -17.12
C PRO A 251 16.93 -28.14 -16.13
N SER A 252 18.14 -28.65 -16.41
CA SER A 252 19.34 -28.43 -15.59
C SER A 252 20.21 -27.27 -16.07
N GLU A 253 19.88 -26.65 -17.21
CA GLU A 253 20.68 -25.62 -17.88
C GLU A 253 19.86 -24.36 -18.12
N ILE A 254 19.34 -23.78 -16.99
CA ILE A 254 18.60 -22.53 -16.99
C ILE A 254 19.52 -21.47 -16.42
N TYR A 255 19.90 -20.50 -17.25
CA TYR A 255 20.71 -19.35 -16.83
C TYR A 255 19.85 -18.08 -16.87
N LEU A 256 19.73 -17.41 -15.72
CA LEU A 256 18.98 -16.18 -15.58
C LEU A 256 19.87 -14.96 -15.82
N LYS A 257 19.28 -13.89 -16.30
CA LYS A 257 19.93 -12.58 -16.43
C LYS A 257 20.25 -11.98 -15.06
N GLU A 258 21.04 -10.92 -15.09
CA GLU A 258 21.32 -10.11 -13.90
C GLU A 258 20.07 -9.35 -13.40
N LEU A 259 20.14 -8.84 -12.18
CA LEU A 259 19.14 -7.93 -11.63
C LEU A 259 19.05 -6.65 -12.48
N PRO A 260 17.88 -6.06 -12.59
CA PRO A 260 16.58 -6.47 -12.02
C PRO A 260 15.84 -7.50 -12.91
N THR A 261 16.30 -7.72 -14.11
CA THR A 261 15.62 -8.44 -15.20
C THR A 261 15.28 -9.89 -14.83
N ARG A 262 16.12 -10.56 -14.04
CA ARG A 262 15.87 -11.93 -13.58
C ARG A 262 14.62 -12.09 -12.73
N LEU A 263 14.12 -11.01 -12.15
CA LEU A 263 12.92 -11.01 -11.29
C LEU A 263 11.69 -10.40 -11.98
N GLU A 264 11.82 -9.98 -13.26
CA GLU A 264 10.77 -9.36 -14.08
C GLU A 264 10.45 -10.24 -15.29
N ALA A 265 9.72 -11.34 -15.08
CA ALA A 265 9.41 -12.29 -16.15
C ALA A 265 8.30 -11.78 -17.08
N GLY A 266 8.47 -12.01 -18.38
CA GLY A 266 7.48 -11.68 -19.41
C GLY A 266 7.62 -10.24 -19.93
N THR A 267 6.54 -9.75 -20.57
CA THR A 267 6.46 -8.33 -20.96
C THR A 267 5.97 -7.53 -19.77
N PRO A 268 6.75 -6.56 -19.27
CA PRO A 268 6.35 -5.78 -18.10
C PRO A 268 5.21 -4.79 -18.43
N HIS A 269 4.61 -4.22 -17.41
CA HIS A 269 3.64 -3.12 -17.53
C HIS A 269 4.37 -1.80 -17.83
N ILE A 270 4.82 -1.64 -19.07
CA ILE A 270 5.70 -0.55 -19.50
C ILE A 270 5.05 0.81 -19.29
N GLU A 271 3.83 0.98 -19.81
CA GLU A 271 3.06 2.24 -19.67
C GLU A 271 2.81 2.60 -18.21
N ALA A 272 2.58 1.58 -17.37
CA ALA A 272 2.32 1.80 -15.95
C ALA A 272 3.60 2.18 -15.20
N ALA A 273 4.76 1.60 -15.54
CA ALA A 273 6.05 1.99 -14.97
C ALA A 273 6.41 3.44 -15.34
N ILE A 274 6.24 3.80 -16.62
CA ILE A 274 6.45 5.17 -17.13
C ILE A 274 5.49 6.14 -16.44
N GLY A 275 4.21 5.75 -16.30
CA GLY A 275 3.21 6.52 -15.57
C GLY A 275 3.52 6.68 -14.09
N LEU A 276 4.11 5.66 -13.42
CA LEU A 276 4.58 5.76 -12.04
C LEU A 276 5.73 6.77 -11.91
N GLY A 277 6.67 6.78 -12.86
CA GLY A 277 7.73 7.79 -12.91
C GLY A 277 7.17 9.21 -13.02
N ALA A 278 6.13 9.41 -13.85
CA ALA A 278 5.44 10.70 -13.95
C ALA A 278 4.73 11.09 -12.65
N ALA A 279 4.09 10.13 -11.96
CA ALA A 279 3.44 10.36 -10.67
C ALA A 279 4.44 10.79 -9.58
N ILE A 280 5.58 10.12 -9.49
CA ILE A 280 6.65 10.46 -8.55
C ILE A 280 7.17 11.88 -8.82
N ASN A 281 7.49 12.23 -10.07
CA ASN A 281 7.93 13.58 -10.43
C ASN A 281 6.87 14.64 -10.06
N TYR A 282 5.58 14.33 -10.21
CA TYR A 282 4.49 15.21 -9.81
C TYR A 282 4.48 15.42 -8.29
N LEU A 283 4.57 14.34 -7.49
CA LEU A 283 4.62 14.42 -6.02
C LEU A 283 5.86 15.17 -5.53
N GLU A 284 7.04 14.91 -6.12
CA GLU A 284 8.28 15.64 -5.80
C GLU A 284 8.17 17.13 -6.14
N SER A 285 7.48 17.50 -7.21
CA SER A 285 7.26 18.91 -7.57
C SER A 285 6.44 19.68 -6.53
N ILE A 286 5.56 18.99 -5.81
CA ILE A 286 4.81 19.55 -4.68
C ILE A 286 5.69 19.54 -3.41
N GLY A 287 6.42 18.45 -3.20
CA GLY A 287 7.27 18.17 -2.02
C GLY A 287 6.56 17.29 -1.00
N MET A 288 7.16 16.14 -0.69
CA MET A 288 6.57 15.14 0.22
C MET A 288 6.34 15.68 1.64
N GLU A 289 7.23 16.53 2.14
CA GLU A 289 7.06 17.18 3.45
C GLU A 289 5.86 18.13 3.47
N LYS A 290 5.58 18.83 2.36
CA LYS A 290 4.40 19.70 2.25
C LYS A 290 3.11 18.90 2.16
N ILE A 291 3.14 17.77 1.43
CA ILE A 291 2.02 16.83 1.34
C ILE A 291 1.67 16.32 2.74
N SER A 292 2.65 15.75 3.43
CA SER A 292 2.48 15.21 4.80
C SER A 292 1.97 16.26 5.78
N ALA A 293 2.55 17.47 5.77
CA ALA A 293 2.11 18.55 6.67
C ALA A 293 0.65 18.99 6.41
N TYR A 294 0.26 19.09 5.13
CA TYR A 294 -1.09 19.47 4.76
C TYR A 294 -2.12 18.38 5.13
N GLU A 295 -1.78 17.11 4.94
CA GLU A 295 -2.65 16.00 5.32
C GLU A 295 -2.85 15.92 6.85
N LYS A 296 -1.79 16.17 7.63
CA LYS A 296 -1.89 16.28 9.11
C LYS A 296 -2.80 17.45 9.52
N GLU A 297 -2.71 18.61 8.84
CA GLU A 297 -3.62 19.73 9.07
C GLU A 297 -5.07 19.37 8.75
N LEU A 298 -5.31 18.74 7.58
CA LEU A 298 -6.66 18.31 7.18
C LEU A 298 -7.22 17.27 8.14
N ARG A 299 -6.40 16.29 8.56
CA ARG A 299 -6.82 15.29 9.53
C ARG A 299 -7.24 15.91 10.86
N LYS A 300 -6.41 16.82 11.39
CA LYS A 300 -6.73 17.52 12.62
C LYS A 300 -8.06 18.28 12.49
N TYR A 301 -8.24 19.03 11.40
CA TYR A 301 -9.49 19.75 11.12
C TYR A 301 -10.69 18.80 11.07
N ALA A 302 -10.57 17.67 10.38
CA ALA A 302 -11.63 16.68 10.26
C ALA A 302 -11.95 16.06 11.64
N LEU A 303 -10.93 15.69 12.40
CA LEU A 303 -11.09 15.09 13.72
C LEU A 303 -11.77 16.05 14.70
N ASP A 304 -11.34 17.32 14.75
CA ASP A 304 -11.93 18.35 15.59
C ASP A 304 -13.42 18.53 15.32
N LYS A 305 -13.86 18.46 14.05
CA LYS A 305 -15.27 18.52 13.67
C LYS A 305 -16.04 17.24 13.99
N MET A 306 -15.49 16.08 13.61
CA MET A 306 -16.16 14.79 13.80
C MET A 306 -16.38 14.47 15.28
N LEU A 307 -15.48 14.90 16.17
CA LEU A 307 -15.63 14.76 17.64
C LEU A 307 -16.79 15.59 18.22
N GLN A 308 -17.30 16.59 17.50
CA GLN A 308 -18.49 17.34 17.92
C GLN A 308 -19.81 16.61 17.60
N ILE A 309 -19.75 15.56 16.77
CA ILE A 309 -20.94 14.78 16.38
C ILE A 309 -21.13 13.62 17.37
N PRO A 310 -22.13 13.69 18.27
CA PRO A 310 -22.18 12.84 19.47
C PRO A 310 -22.45 11.35 19.20
N HIS A 311 -22.92 11.00 18.00
CA HIS A 311 -23.22 9.62 17.62
C HIS A 311 -22.16 8.99 16.72
N LEU A 312 -20.98 9.62 16.58
CA LEU A 312 -19.83 9.02 15.92
C LEU A 312 -18.91 8.33 16.92
N ASP A 313 -18.54 7.11 16.63
CA ASP A 313 -17.49 6.37 17.32
C ASP A 313 -16.22 6.37 16.46
N ILE A 314 -15.22 7.17 16.83
CA ILE A 314 -13.95 7.28 16.11
C ILE A 314 -12.96 6.28 16.69
N LEU A 315 -12.38 5.43 15.82
CA LEU A 315 -11.57 4.28 16.25
C LEU A 315 -10.07 4.60 16.40
N ASN A 316 -9.60 5.74 15.87
CA ASN A 316 -8.17 6.06 15.76
C ASN A 316 -7.89 7.55 16.05
N ILE A 317 -8.36 8.05 17.17
CA ILE A 317 -8.25 9.48 17.56
C ILE A 317 -6.78 9.94 17.59
N GLU A 318 -5.90 9.14 18.16
CA GLU A 318 -4.49 9.49 18.42
C GLU A 318 -3.57 9.36 17.20
N SER A 319 -4.09 8.84 16.07
CA SER A 319 -3.26 8.60 14.87
C SER A 319 -2.84 9.90 14.17
N ASP A 320 -1.69 9.89 13.50
CA ASP A 320 -1.14 11.02 12.74
C ASP A 320 -1.39 10.95 11.23
N GLY A 321 -1.71 9.77 10.69
CA GLY A 321 -1.92 9.56 9.25
C GLY A 321 -3.24 10.13 8.75
N GLY A 322 -3.36 10.43 7.46
CA GLY A 322 -4.55 11.00 6.80
C GLY A 322 -5.81 10.10 6.80
N ILE A 323 -5.87 9.08 7.67
CA ILE A 323 -6.95 8.09 7.76
C ILE A 323 -7.76 8.32 9.03
N ILE A 324 -9.09 8.40 8.90
CA ILE A 324 -10.03 8.39 10.03
C ILE A 324 -11.00 7.23 9.84
N SER A 325 -10.95 6.27 10.77
CA SER A 325 -11.87 5.14 10.84
C SER A 325 -12.93 5.41 11.91
N PHE A 326 -14.20 5.23 11.56
CA PHE A 326 -15.31 5.58 12.45
C PHE A 326 -16.55 4.71 12.19
N ASN A 327 -17.52 4.77 13.11
CA ASN A 327 -18.86 4.24 12.94
C ASN A 327 -19.91 5.28 13.35
N VAL A 328 -21.13 5.10 12.85
CA VAL A 328 -22.33 5.81 13.33
C VAL A 328 -23.10 4.86 14.24
N GLN A 329 -23.38 5.28 15.46
CA GLN A 329 -24.03 4.45 16.47
C GLN A 329 -25.39 3.93 16.01
N GLY A 330 -25.55 2.60 16.08
CA GLY A 330 -26.80 1.92 15.73
C GLY A 330 -27.08 1.80 14.22
N ILE A 331 -26.16 2.24 13.36
CA ILE A 331 -26.33 2.15 11.90
C ILE A 331 -25.19 1.31 11.30
N PHE A 332 -25.54 0.42 10.36
CA PHE A 332 -24.57 -0.41 9.68
C PHE A 332 -23.68 0.44 8.76
N SER A 333 -22.37 0.22 8.77
CA SER A 333 -21.42 1.09 8.06
C SER A 333 -21.64 1.16 6.55
N GLN A 334 -22.14 0.08 5.91
CA GLN A 334 -22.46 0.08 4.49
C GLN A 334 -23.69 0.96 4.18
N ASP A 335 -24.67 1.04 5.09
CA ASP A 335 -25.86 1.88 4.90
C ASP A 335 -25.45 3.37 4.97
N VAL A 336 -24.54 3.71 5.89
CA VAL A 336 -23.97 5.08 5.97
C VAL A 336 -23.19 5.41 4.69
N ALA A 337 -22.34 4.49 4.20
CA ALA A 337 -21.61 4.72 2.95
C ALA A 337 -22.55 4.87 1.76
N TYR A 338 -23.63 4.09 1.70
CA TYR A 338 -24.67 4.22 0.67
C TYR A 338 -25.39 5.58 0.76
N TYR A 339 -25.71 6.02 1.99
CA TYR A 339 -26.29 7.35 2.20
C TYR A 339 -25.38 8.46 1.66
N LEU A 340 -24.10 8.45 2.05
CA LEU A 340 -23.11 9.44 1.62
C LEU A 340 -22.93 9.45 0.11
N ASN A 341 -22.97 8.28 -0.54
CA ASN A 341 -22.88 8.16 -1.99
C ASN A 341 -24.04 8.86 -2.73
N LYS A 342 -25.26 8.98 -2.16
CA LYS A 342 -26.35 9.76 -2.74
C LYS A 342 -26.00 11.25 -2.91
N TYR A 343 -25.06 11.74 -2.08
CA TYR A 343 -24.51 13.10 -2.13
C TYR A 343 -23.12 13.16 -2.78
N LYS A 344 -22.74 12.11 -3.54
CA LYS A 344 -21.43 11.99 -4.21
C LYS A 344 -20.23 12.03 -3.25
N VAL A 345 -20.40 11.70 -1.98
CA VAL A 345 -19.32 11.55 -1.00
C VAL A 345 -18.85 10.10 -0.98
N CYS A 346 -17.60 9.89 -1.37
CA CYS A 346 -16.99 8.57 -1.49
C CYS A 346 -16.17 8.25 -0.23
N VAL A 347 -16.67 7.33 0.59
CA VAL A 347 -15.96 6.73 1.72
C VAL A 347 -16.01 5.22 1.58
N ARG A 348 -15.13 4.52 2.25
CA ARG A 348 -15.12 3.06 2.25
C ARG A 348 -15.78 2.49 3.49
N ALA A 349 -16.62 1.46 3.33
CA ALA A 349 -17.18 0.67 4.43
C ALA A 349 -16.73 -0.78 4.36
N GLY A 350 -16.50 -1.42 5.52
CA GLY A 350 -16.15 -2.84 5.61
C GLY A 350 -15.00 -3.13 6.58
N ASN A 351 -14.32 -4.28 6.37
CA ASN A 351 -13.17 -4.70 7.18
C ASN A 351 -11.81 -4.20 6.66
N HIS A 352 -11.79 -3.51 5.51
CA HIS A 352 -10.60 -2.89 4.90
C HIS A 352 -9.42 -3.86 4.67
N CYS A 353 -9.69 -5.14 4.46
CA CYS A 353 -8.69 -6.21 4.36
C CYS A 353 -7.79 -6.36 5.61
N ALA A 354 -8.27 -5.90 6.78
CA ALA A 354 -7.62 -6.00 8.09
C ALA A 354 -8.53 -6.76 9.08
N LYS A 355 -8.99 -7.95 8.70
CA LYS A 355 -9.97 -8.73 9.47
C LYS A 355 -9.46 -9.08 10.87
N ILE A 356 -8.18 -9.36 11.01
CA ILE A 356 -7.57 -9.73 12.31
C ILE A 356 -7.67 -8.55 13.28
N LEU A 357 -7.32 -7.34 12.84
CA LEU A 357 -7.47 -6.12 13.64
C LEU A 357 -8.92 -5.91 14.06
N LYS A 358 -9.88 -6.10 13.15
CA LYS A 358 -11.30 -5.93 13.46
C LYS A 358 -11.79 -6.87 14.56
N ASN A 359 -11.27 -8.11 14.58
CA ASN A 359 -11.55 -9.05 15.66
C ASN A 359 -10.92 -8.59 16.98
N GLU A 360 -9.69 -8.05 16.93
CA GLU A 360 -8.96 -7.54 18.10
C GLU A 360 -9.68 -6.37 18.77
N ILE A 361 -10.12 -5.38 17.99
CA ILE A 361 -10.82 -4.19 18.50
C ILE A 361 -12.33 -4.41 18.71
N GLY A 362 -12.85 -5.62 18.48
CA GLY A 362 -14.27 -5.97 18.67
C GLY A 362 -15.24 -5.31 17.69
N VAL A 363 -14.76 -4.85 16.54
CA VAL A 363 -15.55 -4.11 15.53
C VAL A 363 -15.65 -4.94 14.25
N LYS A 364 -16.86 -5.34 13.84
CA LYS A 364 -17.05 -6.13 12.61
C LYS A 364 -16.70 -5.36 11.34
N ASN A 365 -17.22 -4.14 11.22
CA ASN A 365 -17.03 -3.25 10.08
C ASN A 365 -16.83 -1.82 10.57
N SER A 366 -16.21 -0.98 9.75
CA SER A 366 -16.17 0.47 9.98
C SER A 366 -16.27 1.23 8.66
N LEU A 367 -16.60 2.50 8.77
CA LEU A 367 -16.35 3.49 7.74
C LEU A 367 -14.88 3.91 7.80
N ARG A 368 -14.31 4.28 6.67
CA ARG A 368 -12.99 4.88 6.58
C ARG A 368 -13.04 6.06 5.64
N MET A 369 -12.72 7.23 6.16
CA MET A 369 -12.32 8.38 5.39
C MET A 369 -10.79 8.36 5.27
N SER A 370 -10.26 8.56 4.09
CA SER A 370 -8.83 8.71 3.85
C SER A 370 -8.57 9.93 2.99
N LEU A 371 -7.82 10.86 3.56
CA LEU A 371 -7.46 12.15 2.98
C LEU A 371 -6.23 12.03 2.08
N TYR A 372 -6.12 12.95 1.13
CA TYR A 372 -4.91 13.17 0.38
C TYR A 372 -4.74 14.67 0.08
N PHE A 373 -3.59 15.08 -0.43
CA PHE A 373 -3.23 16.49 -0.57
C PHE A 373 -4.16 17.33 -1.47
N TYR A 374 -5.02 16.74 -2.27
CA TYR A 374 -6.00 17.47 -3.08
C TYR A 374 -7.38 17.64 -2.41
N ASN A 375 -7.59 17.02 -1.24
CA ASN A 375 -8.83 17.25 -0.49
C ASN A 375 -8.84 18.63 0.17
N THR A 376 -10.02 19.11 0.54
CA THR A 376 -10.21 20.45 1.11
C THR A 376 -11.02 20.41 2.40
N LYS A 377 -10.97 21.52 3.17
CA LYS A 377 -11.77 21.67 4.39
C LYS A 377 -13.26 21.69 4.09
N GLU A 378 -13.66 22.27 2.96
CA GLU A 378 -15.05 22.31 2.48
C GLU A 378 -15.60 20.89 2.20
N GLU A 379 -14.78 19.99 1.69
CA GLU A 379 -15.18 18.59 1.49
C GLU A 379 -15.41 17.88 2.84
N ILE A 380 -14.60 18.21 3.84
CA ILE A 380 -14.75 17.71 5.22
C ILE A 380 -16.01 18.29 5.85
N ASP A 381 -16.28 19.59 5.68
CA ASP A 381 -17.49 20.24 6.15
C ASP A 381 -18.75 19.56 5.61
N ASN A 382 -18.81 19.36 4.28
CA ASN A 382 -19.90 18.65 3.65
C ASN A 382 -20.10 17.22 4.19
N LEU A 383 -19.03 16.47 4.45
CA LEU A 383 -19.13 15.17 5.09
C LEU A 383 -19.71 15.27 6.49
N CYS A 384 -19.23 16.20 7.33
CA CYS A 384 -19.68 16.37 8.69
C CYS A 384 -21.17 16.78 8.75
N ASP A 385 -21.59 17.74 7.92
CA ASP A 385 -22.98 18.18 7.82
C ASP A 385 -23.93 17.02 7.47
N LEU A 386 -23.50 16.12 6.59
CA LEU A 386 -24.27 14.92 6.25
C LEU A 386 -24.30 13.90 7.40
N LEU A 387 -23.23 13.79 8.18
CA LEU A 387 -23.16 12.88 9.31
C LEU A 387 -23.89 13.37 10.56
N GLU A 388 -24.15 14.68 10.70
CA GLU A 388 -24.90 15.25 11.83
C GLU A 388 -26.38 14.80 11.84
N ASP A 389 -26.99 14.59 10.67
CA ASP A 389 -28.41 14.26 10.57
C ASP A 389 -28.65 12.74 10.62
N ILE A 390 -28.55 12.18 11.82
CA ILE A 390 -28.75 10.74 12.07
C ILE A 390 -30.14 10.25 11.61
N GLU A 391 -31.19 11.06 11.69
CA GLU A 391 -32.53 10.66 11.28
C GLU A 391 -32.64 10.52 9.76
N LYS A 392 -31.97 11.36 8.98
CA LYS A 392 -31.88 11.16 7.53
C LYS A 392 -31.16 9.89 7.18
N ILE A 393 -30.08 9.54 7.93
CA ILE A 393 -29.32 8.31 7.69
C ILE A 393 -30.21 7.09 8.00
N LYS A 394 -30.97 7.09 9.10
CA LYS A 394 -31.88 6.00 9.47
C LYS A 394 -33.05 5.81 8.49
N ASN A 395 -33.62 6.90 7.99
CA ASN A 395 -34.78 6.85 7.09
C ASN A 395 -34.49 6.27 5.69
N ILE A 396 -33.21 6.01 5.37
CA ILE A 396 -32.83 5.34 4.12
C ILE A 396 -33.12 3.84 4.16
N GLN A 397 -33.10 3.23 5.34
CA GLN A 397 -33.37 1.80 5.49
C GLN A 397 -34.77 1.37 5.03
N ASP A 398 -35.73 2.29 4.96
CA ASP A 398 -37.14 1.96 4.70
C ASP A 398 -37.58 2.03 3.22
N LYS A 399 -36.80 2.59 2.29
CA LYS A 399 -37.33 2.89 0.94
C LYS A 399 -36.51 2.44 -0.27
N ASP A 400 -35.21 2.14 -0.17
CA ASP A 400 -34.34 1.98 -1.36
C ASP A 400 -33.29 0.85 -1.27
N LEU A 401 -33.52 -0.19 -0.48
CA LEU A 401 -32.61 -1.35 -0.44
C LEU A 401 -32.72 -2.17 -1.74
N VAL A 402 -32.11 -1.70 -2.80
CA VAL A 402 -31.63 -2.59 -3.86
C VAL A 402 -30.30 -3.19 -3.34
N ILE A 403 -30.41 -4.39 -2.81
CA ILE A 403 -29.27 -5.23 -2.44
C ILE A 403 -28.47 -5.48 -3.72
N ILE A 404 -27.44 -4.70 -3.98
CA ILE A 404 -26.37 -5.16 -4.84
C ILE A 404 -25.57 -6.14 -3.96
N SER A 405 -26.00 -7.38 -3.96
CA SER A 405 -25.23 -8.49 -3.41
C SER A 405 -24.00 -8.69 -4.29
N THR A 406 -22.94 -7.92 -4.06
CA THR A 406 -21.61 -8.31 -4.49
C THR A 406 -21.22 -9.48 -3.61
N GLY A 407 -21.22 -10.68 -4.19
CA GLY A 407 -20.99 -11.95 -3.54
C GLY A 407 -19.75 -11.93 -2.62
N SER A 408 -20.03 -12.13 -1.36
CA SER A 408 -19.19 -12.78 -0.36
C SER A 408 -19.99 -12.93 0.94
N GLN A 409 -21.13 -13.62 0.86
CA GLN A 409 -21.67 -14.30 2.02
C GLN A 409 -21.21 -15.75 1.93
N GLY A 410 -20.03 -16.03 2.46
CA GLY A 410 -19.69 -17.36 2.91
C GLY A 410 -20.44 -17.60 4.21
N GLU A 411 -21.47 -18.43 4.19
CA GLU A 411 -22.07 -19.03 5.38
C GLU A 411 -21.05 -19.90 6.11
N PRO A 412 -21.14 -20.01 7.45
CA PRO A 412 -20.23 -20.86 8.22
C PRO A 412 -20.67 -22.33 8.06
N MET A 413 -19.76 -23.20 7.65
CA MET A 413 -19.73 -24.59 8.09
C MET A 413 -18.65 -24.78 9.13
#